data_8e645280b395647eac6c51659f55090e
#
_entry.id   8e645280b395647eac6c51659f55090e
#
_cell.length_a   1.000
_cell.length_b   1.000
_cell.length_c   1.000
_cell.angle_alpha   90.00
_cell.angle_beta   90.00
_cell.angle_gamma   90.00
#
_symmetry.space_group_name_H-M   'P 1'
#
loop_
_entity.id
_entity.type
_entity.pdbx_description
1 polymer ?
#
loop_
_entity_poly.entity_id
_entity_poly.type
_entity_poly.pdbx_seq_one_letter_code
_entity_poly.pdbx_strand_id
1 'polypeptide(L)'
;LSDITTNMMADCASMESMLSSTIPPLIANVISVTLTCVCLAFFDWRMALALFATMPITFLIIWAGRNLQIRMFDRQVGIKLEASSQIQEYLEGIKIIKSCGLSGERFSTLNRALLAMKKVAIQAELVSGVLVQSAALILQASLGIAIFVGTVLITGGQIELLPLLVLLMFSTQLYGPILAILSQLT
;
A
#
# COMPACT_ATOMS: atom_id res chain seq x y z
N LEU A 1 -2.49 15.21 -34.46
CA LEU A 1 -1.43 14.17 -34.42
C LEU A 1 -0.50 14.36 -33.21
N SER A 2 -0.15 15.59 -32.83
CA SER A 2 0.72 15.88 -31.69
C SER A 2 0.14 15.42 -30.36
N ASP A 3 -1.18 15.55 -30.17
CA ASP A 3 -1.84 15.17 -28.91
C ASP A 3 -1.88 13.64 -28.68
N ILE A 4 -2.04 12.88 -29.78
CA ILE A 4 -2.02 11.41 -29.72
C ILE A 4 -0.62 10.90 -29.37
N THR A 5 0.41 11.47 -30.00
CA THR A 5 1.81 11.12 -29.68
C THR A 5 2.20 11.51 -28.26
N THR A 6 1.75 12.65 -27.77
CA THR A 6 2.03 13.08 -26.38
C THR A 6 1.35 12.18 -25.37
N ASN A 7 0.09 11.80 -25.61
CA ASN A 7 -0.63 10.88 -24.72
C ASN A 7 -0.02 9.47 -24.75
N MET A 8 0.36 8.96 -25.94
CA MET A 8 1.07 7.67 -26.02
C MET A 8 2.42 7.70 -25.31
N MET A 9 3.19 8.79 -25.42
CA MET A 9 4.45 8.93 -24.67
C MET A 9 4.23 8.99 -23.17
N ALA A 10 3.20 9.69 -22.69
CA ALA A 10 2.84 9.74 -21.27
C ALA A 10 2.41 8.38 -20.74
N ASP A 11 1.62 7.62 -21.49
CA ASP A 11 1.20 6.27 -21.14
C ASP A 11 2.38 5.30 -21.13
N CYS A 12 3.26 5.35 -22.11
CA CYS A 12 4.49 4.55 -22.14
C CYS A 12 5.41 4.88 -20.97
N ALA A 13 5.62 6.15 -20.64
CA ALA A 13 6.42 6.56 -19.49
C ALA A 13 5.80 6.10 -18.15
N SER A 14 4.48 6.12 -18.04
CA SER A 14 3.75 5.61 -16.87
C SER A 14 3.90 4.10 -16.74
N MET A 15 3.79 3.36 -17.85
CA MET A 15 4.03 1.91 -17.86
C MET A 15 5.49 1.55 -17.54
N GLU A 16 6.45 2.27 -18.07
CA GLU A 16 7.87 2.10 -17.76
C GLU A 16 8.15 2.36 -16.28
N SER A 17 7.60 3.42 -15.72
CA SER A 17 7.76 3.73 -14.31
C SER A 17 7.11 2.68 -13.42
N MET A 18 5.93 2.16 -13.75
CA MET A 18 5.29 1.04 -13.04
C MET A 18 6.12 -0.24 -13.13
N LEU A 19 6.61 -0.59 -14.30
CA LEU A 19 7.45 -1.77 -14.51
C LEU A 19 8.76 -1.68 -13.73
N SER A 20 9.44 -0.53 -13.75
CA SER A 20 10.74 -0.37 -13.11
C SER A 20 10.66 -0.12 -11.60
N SER A 21 9.61 0.53 -11.10
CA SER A 21 9.48 0.89 -9.68
C SER A 21 8.68 -0.12 -8.86
N THR A 22 7.79 -0.89 -9.46
CA THR A 22 6.88 -1.79 -8.73
C THR A 22 7.31 -3.25 -8.82
N ILE A 23 7.65 -3.74 -10.01
CA ILE A 23 7.95 -5.17 -10.22
C ILE A 23 9.25 -5.61 -9.53
N PRO A 24 10.40 -4.92 -9.68
CA PRO A 24 11.65 -5.36 -9.06
C PRO A 24 11.59 -5.41 -7.53
N PRO A 25 11.07 -4.38 -6.82
CA PRO A 25 10.90 -4.45 -5.38
C PRO A 25 9.95 -5.57 -4.93
N LEU A 26 8.89 -5.83 -5.70
CA LEU A 26 7.95 -6.89 -5.38
C LEU A 26 8.62 -8.27 -5.44
N ILE A 27 9.36 -8.54 -6.51
CA ILE A 27 10.13 -9.79 -6.65
C ILE A 27 11.19 -9.90 -5.55
N ALA A 28 11.94 -8.83 -5.28
CA ALA A 28 12.95 -8.81 -4.24
C ALA A 28 12.35 -9.10 -2.84
N ASN A 29 11.20 -8.52 -2.53
CA ASN A 29 10.49 -8.74 -1.27
C ASN A 29 10.00 -10.19 -1.13
N VAL A 30 9.43 -10.78 -2.20
CA VAL A 30 9.00 -12.17 -2.21
C VAL A 30 10.19 -13.12 -1.98
N ILE A 31 11.29 -12.89 -2.68
CA ILE A 31 12.52 -13.69 -2.52
C ILE A 31 13.06 -13.52 -1.09
N SER A 32 13.13 -12.31 -0.55
CA SER A 32 13.59 -12.03 0.80
C SER A 32 12.76 -12.75 1.86
N VAL A 33 11.43 -12.66 1.77
CA VAL A 33 10.52 -13.38 2.67
C VAL A 33 10.73 -14.88 2.58
N THR A 34 10.79 -15.43 1.37
CA THR A 34 10.97 -16.88 1.16
C THR A 34 12.31 -17.36 1.72
N LEU A 35 13.38 -16.64 1.46
CA LEU A 35 14.72 -16.98 1.95
C LEU A 35 14.77 -16.95 3.49
N THR A 36 14.20 -15.90 4.09
CA THR A 36 14.14 -15.77 5.56
C THR A 36 13.30 -16.90 6.17
N CYS A 37 12.20 -17.28 5.53
CA CYS A 37 11.37 -18.41 5.94
C CYS A 37 12.15 -19.71 5.97
N VAL A 38 12.89 -19.99 4.89
CA VAL A 38 13.72 -21.21 4.78
C VAL A 38 14.80 -21.20 5.84
N CYS A 39 15.49 -20.09 6.04
CA CYS A 39 16.52 -19.98 7.09
C CYS A 39 15.93 -20.22 8.49
N LEU A 40 14.80 -19.62 8.82
CA LEU A 40 14.15 -19.81 10.13
C LEU A 40 13.69 -21.26 10.34
N ALA A 41 13.16 -21.92 9.32
CA ALA A 41 12.73 -23.32 9.39
C ALA A 41 13.91 -24.29 9.69
N PHE A 42 15.13 -23.96 9.26
CA PHE A 42 16.33 -24.72 9.59
C PHE A 42 16.76 -24.59 11.04
N PHE A 43 16.50 -23.45 11.70
CA PHE A 43 16.86 -23.24 13.10
C PHE A 43 15.84 -23.89 14.05
N ASP A 44 14.56 -23.58 13.89
CA ASP A 44 13.49 -24.17 14.70
C ASP A 44 12.12 -24.02 14.02
N TRP A 45 11.54 -25.15 13.61
CA TRP A 45 10.26 -25.16 12.90
C TRP A 45 9.07 -24.68 13.77
N ARG A 46 9.16 -24.85 15.09
CA ARG A 46 8.11 -24.46 16.05
C ARG A 46 8.02 -22.94 16.16
N MET A 47 9.16 -22.27 16.21
CA MET A 47 9.22 -20.81 16.25
C MET A 47 8.85 -20.19 14.90
N ALA A 48 9.29 -20.80 13.80
CA ALA A 48 8.86 -20.42 12.45
C ALA A 48 7.33 -20.50 12.33
N LEU A 49 6.70 -21.57 12.81
CA LEU A 49 5.24 -21.72 12.82
C LEU A 49 4.53 -20.61 13.60
N ALA A 50 5.06 -20.21 14.75
CA ALA A 50 4.48 -19.12 15.56
C ALA A 50 4.46 -17.78 14.80
N LEU A 51 5.51 -17.46 14.05
CA LEU A 51 5.56 -16.27 13.18
C LEU A 51 4.62 -16.40 11.98
N PHE A 52 4.60 -17.58 11.34
CA PHE A 52 3.77 -17.80 10.15
C PHE A 52 2.28 -17.90 10.46
N ALA A 53 1.88 -18.28 11.67
CA ALA A 53 0.48 -18.35 12.07
C ALA A 53 -0.25 -16.99 11.96
N THR A 54 0.48 -15.88 11.99
CA THR A 54 -0.09 -14.53 11.83
C THR A 54 -0.24 -14.10 10.37
N MET A 55 0.48 -14.73 9.44
CA MET A 55 0.34 -14.41 8.01
C MET A 55 -1.07 -14.64 7.45
N PRO A 56 -1.73 -15.79 7.68
CA PRO A 56 -3.08 -15.99 7.18
C PRO A 56 -4.08 -15.01 7.78
N ILE A 57 -3.90 -14.58 9.02
CA ILE A 57 -4.76 -13.57 9.66
C ILE A 57 -4.60 -12.23 8.96
N THR A 58 -3.37 -11.81 8.68
CA THR A 58 -3.07 -10.57 7.95
C THR A 58 -3.66 -10.62 6.54
N PHE A 59 -3.48 -11.73 5.85
CA PHE A 59 -4.05 -11.93 4.51
C PHE A 59 -5.59 -11.87 4.51
N LEU A 60 -6.23 -12.46 5.52
CA LEU A 60 -7.70 -12.43 5.66
C LEU A 60 -8.23 -11.00 5.84
N ILE A 61 -7.55 -10.16 6.61
CA ILE A 61 -7.94 -8.76 6.83
C ILE A 61 -7.86 -7.97 5.53
N ILE A 62 -6.79 -8.15 4.78
CA ILE A 62 -6.61 -7.47 3.49
C ILE A 62 -7.64 -7.95 2.48
N TRP A 63 -7.85 -9.26 2.41
CA TRP A 63 -8.88 -9.82 1.53
C TRP A 63 -10.29 -9.30 1.88
N ALA A 64 -10.61 -9.20 3.16
CA ALA A 64 -11.90 -8.64 3.62
C ALA A 64 -12.02 -7.14 3.28
N GLY A 65 -10.92 -6.38 3.36
CA GLY A 65 -10.86 -4.95 3.03
C GLY A 65 -10.85 -4.64 1.54
N ARG A 66 -10.47 -5.62 0.69
CA ARG A 66 -10.24 -5.43 -0.75
C ARG A 66 -11.43 -4.78 -1.48
N ASN A 67 -12.64 -5.26 -1.24
CA ASN A 67 -13.84 -4.72 -1.91
C ASN A 67 -14.11 -3.26 -1.56
N LEU A 68 -13.80 -2.87 -0.33
CA LEU A 68 -13.92 -1.47 0.11
C LEU A 68 -12.85 -0.60 -0.55
N GLN A 69 -11.64 -1.09 -0.65
CA GLN A 69 -10.53 -0.41 -1.31
C GLN A 69 -10.79 -0.19 -2.80
N ILE A 70 -11.20 -1.24 -3.54
CA ILE A 70 -11.53 -1.13 -4.97
C ILE A 70 -12.61 -0.08 -5.20
N ARG A 71 -13.70 -0.10 -4.42
CA ARG A 71 -14.77 0.90 -4.54
C ARG A 71 -14.29 2.33 -4.26
N MET A 72 -13.41 2.52 -3.29
CA MET A 72 -12.84 3.83 -2.98
C MET A 72 -11.90 4.30 -4.08
N PHE A 73 -11.09 3.41 -4.62
CA PHE A 73 -10.19 3.69 -5.74
C PHE A 73 -10.96 4.09 -7.01
N ASP A 74 -11.96 3.31 -7.41
CA ASP A 74 -12.80 3.62 -8.58
C ASP A 74 -13.48 4.98 -8.44
N ARG A 75 -13.99 5.28 -7.24
CA ARG A 75 -14.59 6.58 -6.94
C ARG A 75 -13.58 7.71 -7.01
N GLN A 76 -12.36 7.48 -6.51
CA GLN A 76 -11.27 8.47 -6.55
C GLN A 76 -10.85 8.76 -7.99
N VAL A 77 -10.67 7.71 -8.81
CA VAL A 77 -10.33 7.86 -10.23
C VAL A 77 -11.42 8.61 -10.99
N GLY A 78 -12.70 8.28 -10.78
CA GLY A 78 -13.82 8.96 -11.44
C GLY A 78 -13.84 10.46 -11.12
N ILE A 79 -13.74 10.83 -9.85
CA ILE A 79 -13.74 12.24 -9.42
C ILE A 79 -12.46 12.97 -9.86
N LYS A 80 -11.32 12.28 -9.93
CA LYS A 80 -10.07 12.85 -10.46
C LYS A 80 -10.18 13.17 -11.94
N LEU A 81 -10.78 12.29 -12.74
CA LEU A 81 -11.04 12.53 -14.15
C LEU A 81 -11.99 13.70 -14.37
N GLU A 82 -13.08 13.78 -13.60
CA GLU A 82 -14.02 14.89 -13.65
C GLU A 82 -13.35 16.23 -13.29
N ALA A 83 -12.54 16.26 -12.22
CA ALA A 83 -11.79 17.45 -11.85
C ALA A 83 -10.78 17.85 -12.91
N SER A 84 -10.09 16.90 -13.54
CA SER A 84 -9.14 17.14 -14.62
C SER A 84 -9.84 17.76 -15.84
N SER A 85 -11.01 17.24 -16.22
CA SER A 85 -11.83 17.81 -17.31
C SER A 85 -12.27 19.24 -17.01
N GLN A 86 -12.70 19.51 -15.77
CA GLN A 86 -13.07 20.87 -15.34
C GLN A 86 -11.89 21.85 -15.35
N ILE A 87 -10.70 21.39 -14.99
CA ILE A 87 -9.46 22.19 -15.09
C ILE A 87 -9.15 22.51 -16.53
N GLN A 88 -9.22 21.52 -17.41
CA GLN A 88 -8.95 21.70 -18.83
C GLN A 88 -9.94 22.68 -19.47
N GLU A 89 -11.25 22.50 -19.24
CA GLU A 89 -12.29 23.43 -19.70
C GLU A 89 -12.04 24.86 -19.21
N TYR A 90 -11.65 25.01 -17.94
CA TYR A 90 -11.34 26.33 -17.36
C TYR A 90 -10.11 26.97 -18.03
N LEU A 91 -9.05 26.19 -18.29
CA LEU A 91 -7.82 26.68 -18.93
C LEU A 91 -8.06 27.07 -20.39
N GLU A 92 -8.82 26.28 -21.16
CA GLU A 92 -9.18 26.58 -22.54
C GLU A 92 -10.06 27.82 -22.64
N GLY A 93 -10.99 27.98 -21.70
CA GLY A 93 -11.93 29.12 -21.65
C GLY A 93 -11.41 30.37 -20.93
N ILE A 94 -10.22 30.37 -20.36
CA ILE A 94 -9.75 31.43 -19.44
C ILE A 94 -9.69 32.82 -20.10
N LYS A 95 -9.36 32.87 -21.40
CA LYS A 95 -9.33 34.14 -22.14
C LYS A 95 -10.73 34.73 -22.28
N ILE A 96 -11.73 33.89 -22.57
CA ILE A 96 -13.13 34.30 -22.74
C ILE A 96 -13.74 34.68 -21.38
N ILE A 97 -13.46 33.90 -20.34
CA ILE A 97 -13.92 34.12 -18.97
C ILE A 97 -13.42 35.48 -18.48
N LYS A 98 -12.16 35.84 -18.70
CA LYS A 98 -11.59 37.13 -18.33
C LYS A 98 -12.18 38.29 -19.11
N SER A 99 -12.41 38.15 -20.43
CA SER A 99 -12.97 39.20 -21.26
C SER A 99 -14.44 39.48 -20.95
N CYS A 100 -15.20 38.47 -20.48
CA CYS A 100 -16.61 38.60 -20.14
C CYS A 100 -16.88 38.90 -18.64
N GLY A 101 -15.85 39.01 -17.81
CA GLY A 101 -16.02 39.30 -16.36
C GLY A 101 -16.62 38.14 -15.55
N LEU A 102 -16.77 36.95 -16.12
CA LEU A 102 -17.42 35.76 -15.52
C LEU A 102 -16.50 34.96 -14.58
N SER A 103 -15.36 35.52 -14.16
CA SER A 103 -14.34 34.83 -13.38
C SER A 103 -14.86 34.24 -12.04
N GLY A 104 -15.85 34.88 -11.41
CA GLY A 104 -16.35 34.41 -10.11
C GLY A 104 -17.18 33.13 -10.17
N GLU A 105 -18.08 33.03 -11.15
CA GLU A 105 -19.02 31.89 -11.24
C GLU A 105 -18.35 30.60 -11.73
N ARG A 106 -17.53 30.70 -12.76
CA ARG A 106 -16.74 29.56 -13.29
C ARG A 106 -15.69 29.11 -12.30
N PHE A 107 -15.07 30.02 -11.56
CA PHE A 107 -14.13 29.68 -10.49
C PHE A 107 -14.82 28.91 -9.35
N SER A 108 -16.06 29.24 -9.01
CA SER A 108 -16.82 28.51 -7.98
C SER A 108 -17.08 27.05 -8.37
N THR A 109 -17.33 26.77 -9.65
CA THR A 109 -17.55 25.43 -10.18
C THR A 109 -16.25 24.59 -10.11
N LEU A 110 -15.14 25.16 -10.57
CA LEU A 110 -13.82 24.53 -10.46
C LEU A 110 -13.44 24.25 -9.01
N ASN A 111 -13.62 25.25 -8.13
CA ASN A 111 -13.33 25.09 -6.70
C ASN A 111 -14.16 23.98 -6.05
N ARG A 112 -15.42 23.82 -6.45
CA ARG A 112 -16.29 22.75 -5.97
C ARG A 112 -15.80 21.38 -6.43
N ALA A 113 -15.36 21.23 -7.68
CA ALA A 113 -14.77 20.00 -8.20
C ALA A 113 -13.46 19.65 -7.46
N LEU A 114 -12.59 20.62 -7.22
CA LEU A 114 -11.35 20.45 -6.46
C LEU A 114 -11.60 20.05 -4.99
N LEU A 115 -12.61 20.66 -4.35
CA LEU A 115 -13.01 20.30 -2.99
C LEU A 115 -13.60 18.88 -2.92
N ALA A 116 -14.38 18.46 -3.91
CA ALA A 116 -14.88 17.10 -4.03
C ALA A 116 -13.73 16.09 -4.20
N MET A 117 -12.79 16.39 -5.08
CA MET A 117 -11.57 15.60 -5.28
C MET A 117 -10.76 15.47 -3.97
N LYS A 118 -10.49 16.59 -3.29
CA LYS A 118 -9.82 16.60 -1.99
C LYS A 118 -10.52 15.70 -0.97
N LYS A 119 -11.84 15.83 -0.83
CA LYS A 119 -12.63 15.04 0.12
C LYS A 119 -12.52 13.54 -0.14
N VAL A 120 -12.64 13.13 -1.40
CA VAL A 120 -12.57 11.71 -1.76
C VAL A 120 -11.15 11.18 -1.66
N ALA A 121 -10.14 11.98 -2.01
CA ALA A 121 -8.74 11.59 -1.82
C ALA A 121 -8.43 11.34 -0.33
N ILE A 122 -8.86 12.23 0.57
CA ILE A 122 -8.68 12.02 2.02
C ILE A 122 -9.43 10.77 2.51
N GLN A 123 -10.65 10.53 2.03
CA GLN A 123 -11.42 9.35 2.42
C GLN A 123 -10.75 8.05 1.94
N ALA A 124 -10.27 8.02 0.71
CA ALA A 124 -9.55 6.87 0.15
C ALA A 124 -8.26 6.61 0.92
N GLU A 125 -7.48 7.65 1.22
CA GLU A 125 -6.24 7.55 1.99
C GLU A 125 -6.49 7.05 3.42
N LEU A 126 -7.53 7.54 4.10
CA LEU A 126 -7.91 7.07 5.43
C LEU A 126 -8.30 5.59 5.42
N VAL A 127 -9.11 5.15 4.47
CA VAL A 127 -9.52 3.74 4.36
C VAL A 127 -8.32 2.84 4.07
N SER A 128 -7.49 3.20 3.11
CA SER A 128 -6.28 2.47 2.76
C SER A 128 -5.29 2.45 3.93
N GLY A 129 -5.03 3.60 4.53
CA GLY A 129 -4.12 3.75 5.67
C GLY A 129 -4.56 2.92 6.89
N VAL A 130 -5.85 2.91 7.23
CA VAL A 130 -6.37 2.11 8.35
C VAL A 130 -6.20 0.61 8.07
N LEU A 131 -6.46 0.15 6.84
CA LEU A 131 -6.29 -1.25 6.46
C LEU A 131 -4.82 -1.69 6.54
N VAL A 132 -3.92 -0.92 5.94
CA VAL A 132 -2.48 -1.22 5.97
C VAL A 132 -1.94 -1.15 7.40
N GLN A 133 -2.35 -0.14 8.18
CA GLN A 133 -1.88 0.01 9.57
C GLN A 133 -2.42 -1.09 10.49
N SER A 134 -3.65 -1.55 10.29
CA SER A 134 -4.20 -2.69 11.04
C SER A 134 -3.44 -3.98 10.73
N ALA A 135 -3.09 -4.22 9.47
CA ALA A 135 -2.24 -5.33 9.08
C ALA A 135 -0.84 -5.25 9.70
N ALA A 136 -0.25 -4.04 9.73
CA ALA A 136 1.04 -3.80 10.36
C ALA A 136 1.02 -4.07 11.87
N LEU A 137 -0.03 -3.66 12.57
CA LEU A 137 -0.20 -3.94 14.01
C LEU A 137 -0.27 -5.44 14.31
N ILE A 138 -0.95 -6.20 13.48
CA ILE A 138 -1.05 -7.67 13.65
C ILE A 138 0.31 -8.33 13.41
N LEU A 139 1.03 -7.90 12.38
CA LEU A 139 2.39 -8.37 12.13
C LEU A 139 3.32 -8.03 13.31
N GLN A 140 3.22 -6.83 13.89
CA GLN A 140 4.00 -6.47 15.07
C GLN A 140 3.59 -7.27 16.32
N ALA A 141 2.30 -7.57 16.49
CA ALA A 141 1.83 -8.44 17.57
C ALA A 141 2.41 -9.85 17.45
N SER A 142 2.71 -10.34 16.25
CA SER A 142 3.35 -11.64 16.04
C SER A 142 4.73 -11.74 16.70
N LEU A 143 5.47 -10.63 16.73
CA LEU A 143 6.75 -10.55 17.43
C LEU A 143 6.57 -10.79 18.94
N GLY A 144 5.54 -10.17 19.54
CA GLY A 144 5.21 -10.40 20.94
C GLY A 144 4.86 -11.86 21.23
N ILE A 145 4.10 -12.50 20.35
CA ILE A 145 3.76 -13.93 20.44
C ILE A 145 5.02 -14.79 20.32
N ALA A 146 5.89 -14.47 19.37
CA ALA A 146 7.14 -15.20 19.16
C ALA A 146 8.08 -15.09 20.38
N ILE A 147 8.18 -13.91 20.99
CA ILE A 147 8.95 -13.70 22.23
C ILE A 147 8.35 -14.53 23.38
N PHE A 148 7.04 -14.48 23.54
CA PHE A 148 6.35 -15.21 24.60
C PHE A 148 6.56 -16.74 24.44
N VAL A 149 6.30 -17.28 23.26
CA VAL A 149 6.50 -18.69 22.95
C VAL A 149 7.97 -19.09 23.12
N GLY A 150 8.90 -18.28 22.63
CA GLY A 150 10.33 -18.51 22.79
C GLY A 150 10.79 -18.54 24.24
N THR A 151 10.28 -17.61 25.07
CA THR A 151 10.59 -17.58 26.51
C THR A 151 10.07 -18.82 27.22
N VAL A 152 8.86 -19.27 26.90
CA VAL A 152 8.27 -20.50 27.48
C VAL A 152 9.10 -21.74 27.08
N LEU A 153 9.58 -21.82 25.84
CA LEU A 153 10.40 -22.92 25.36
C LEU A 153 11.80 -22.94 26.00
N ILE A 154 12.40 -21.78 26.26
CA ILE A 154 13.68 -21.66 26.96
C ILE A 154 13.54 -22.08 28.43
N THR A 155 12.50 -21.61 29.13
CA THR A 155 12.25 -22.00 30.53
C THR A 155 11.93 -23.49 30.66
N GLY A 156 11.37 -24.11 29.62
CA GLY A 156 11.19 -25.56 29.50
C GLY A 156 12.45 -26.34 29.12
N GLY A 157 13.60 -25.69 28.91
CA GLY A 157 14.86 -26.33 28.54
C GLY A 157 14.87 -26.96 27.14
N GLN A 158 13.91 -26.59 26.28
CA GLN A 158 13.75 -27.19 24.96
C GLN A 158 14.54 -26.45 23.85
N ILE A 159 14.93 -25.19 24.09
CA ILE A 159 15.64 -24.37 23.12
C ILE A 159 16.71 -23.54 23.83
N GLU A 160 17.83 -23.33 23.17
CA GLU A 160 18.90 -22.43 23.61
C GLU A 160 18.56 -20.97 23.35
N LEU A 161 19.23 -20.05 24.03
CA LEU A 161 19.03 -18.60 23.87
C LEU A 161 19.38 -18.10 22.45
N LEU A 162 20.34 -18.76 21.80
CA LEU A 162 20.84 -18.34 20.48
C LEU A 162 19.78 -18.41 19.38
N PRO A 163 18.99 -19.49 19.23
CA PRO A 163 17.88 -19.53 18.26
C PRO A 163 16.83 -18.43 18.50
N LEU A 164 16.54 -18.06 19.75
CA LEU A 164 15.61 -16.97 20.05
C LEU A 164 16.14 -15.62 19.56
N LEU A 165 17.43 -15.31 19.80
CA LEU A 165 18.03 -14.06 19.34
C LEU A 165 18.06 -13.99 17.81
N VAL A 166 18.41 -15.08 17.14
CA VAL A 166 18.39 -15.19 15.67
C VAL A 166 16.97 -14.95 15.15
N LEU A 167 15.97 -15.57 15.75
CA LEU A 167 14.57 -15.40 15.37
C LEU A 167 14.12 -13.93 15.51
N LEU A 168 14.47 -13.26 16.61
CA LEU A 168 14.13 -11.85 16.82
C LEU A 168 14.77 -10.94 15.77
N MET A 169 16.03 -11.18 15.42
CA MET A 169 16.71 -10.42 14.36
C MET A 169 16.05 -10.63 13.00
N PHE A 170 15.70 -11.85 12.64
CA PHE A 170 15.04 -12.14 11.36
C PHE A 170 13.58 -11.68 11.33
N SER A 171 12.85 -11.72 12.44
CA SER A 171 11.47 -11.24 12.54
C SER A 171 11.36 -9.75 12.18
N THR A 172 12.27 -8.92 12.66
CA THR A 172 12.28 -7.48 12.34
C THR A 172 12.55 -7.22 10.86
N GLN A 173 13.35 -8.07 10.22
CA GLN A 173 13.66 -8.00 8.78
C GLN A 173 12.47 -8.39 7.89
N LEU A 174 11.55 -9.24 8.38
CA LEU A 174 10.39 -9.70 7.62
C LEU A 174 9.29 -8.64 7.48
N TYR A 175 9.14 -7.73 8.46
CA TYR A 175 8.04 -6.77 8.45
C TYR A 175 8.10 -5.80 7.27
N GLY A 176 9.28 -5.27 6.96
CA GLY A 176 9.48 -4.33 5.86
C GLY A 176 9.01 -4.89 4.52
N PRO A 177 9.54 -6.03 4.06
CA PRO A 177 9.11 -6.68 2.82
C PRO A 177 7.62 -7.02 2.75
N ILE A 178 7.05 -7.53 3.85
CA ILE A 178 5.64 -7.91 3.90
C ILE A 178 4.75 -6.67 3.76
N LEU A 179 5.03 -5.60 4.52
CA LEU A 179 4.30 -4.34 4.41
C LEU A 179 4.47 -3.68 3.04
N ALA A 180 5.65 -3.78 2.43
CA ALA A 180 5.88 -3.28 1.08
C ALA A 180 5.04 -4.04 0.04
N ILE A 181 4.97 -5.37 0.12
CA ILE A 181 4.09 -6.17 -0.75
C ILE A 181 2.63 -5.75 -0.55
N LEU A 182 2.20 -5.58 0.69
CA LEU A 182 0.84 -5.17 1.03
C LEU A 182 0.50 -3.78 0.48
N SER A 183 1.40 -2.81 0.64
CA SER A 183 1.20 -1.44 0.15
C SER A 183 1.22 -1.34 -1.39
N GLN A 184 1.84 -2.29 -2.09
CA GLN A 184 1.86 -2.35 -3.55
C GLN A 184 0.64 -3.07 -4.13
N LEU A 185 -0.05 -3.88 -3.33
CA LEU A 185 -1.28 -4.59 -3.74
C LEU A 185 -2.55 -3.75 -3.47
N THR A 186 -2.42 -2.63 -2.78
CA THR A 186 -3.49 -1.68 -2.43
C THR A 186 -3.42 -0.41 -3.27
#